data_c1d5400f3df6eceb15461b9c76e0ec84
#
_entry.id   c1d5400f3df6eceb15461b9c76e0ec84
#
_cell.length_a   1.000
_cell.length_b   1.000
_cell.length_c   1.000
_cell.angle_alpha   90.00
_cell.angle_beta   90.00
_cell.angle_gamma   90.00
#
_symmetry.space_group_name_H-M   'P 1'
#
loop_
_entity.id
_entity.type
_entity.pdbx_description
1 polymer ?
#
loop_
_entity_poly.entity_id
_entity_poly.type
_entity_poly.pdbx_seq_one_letter_code
_entity_poly.pdbx_strand_id
1 'polypeptide(L)'
;MYEVPIKPGFSKLLILGITEDENKSIWISTGGELINVVLSVDSKTEQPVFRCYTYNDKDGLQSCDFNQRSLKRLHTGEIVVGGLYGLNRFQPGNIKYNRTLPKVMFTGFQLFNEDVKVGKEYAGRVILKEALNETEEVVLAYKQNVFTVLFASDNFVLPEKTQYFYKLEGFNENWLTSMSDMHRVTYTNLAPGTYILKVKATNSDGYAGTEEASLKIVILPPFWMTPWAYIVYALLIVGVVSFSLYAVQRRERNKFRIRQIEEDAKKREELSQMKFRFFTNVSHELRTPLTLIISPMESMMKEITDEKLHGKLQLMYRNAQRLLNLVNQLLDFRKNEMAGLHLTLSEGDIVAYVRSSVLLS
;
A
#
# COMPACT_ATOMS: atom_id res chain seq x y z
N MET A 1 15.35 52.19 -0.13
CA MET A 1 14.56 52.10 -1.37
C MET A 1 13.38 51.25 -1.05
N TYR A 2 12.17 51.76 -1.16
CA TYR A 2 10.97 51.00 -0.83
C TYR A 2 10.32 50.51 -2.12
N GLU A 3 10.00 49.22 -2.19
CA GLU A 3 9.18 48.68 -3.28
C GLU A 3 7.71 48.93 -2.95
N VAL A 4 6.99 49.59 -3.85
CA VAL A 4 5.56 49.83 -3.69
C VAL A 4 4.81 48.63 -4.26
N PRO A 5 4.07 47.84 -3.44
CA PRO A 5 3.36 46.67 -3.92
C PRO A 5 2.09 47.11 -4.67
N ILE A 6 2.21 47.34 -5.94
CA ILE A 6 1.06 47.84 -6.74
C ILE A 6 0.04 46.77 -7.02
N LYS A 7 0.45 45.54 -7.35
CA LYS A 7 -0.36 44.29 -7.41
C LYS A 7 0.56 43.06 -7.54
N PRO A 8 0.21 41.91 -7.00
CA PRO A 8 0.92 40.67 -7.30
C PRO A 8 0.81 40.33 -8.80
N GLY A 9 1.94 40.22 -9.49
CA GLY A 9 1.99 39.86 -10.91
C GLY A 9 2.38 40.99 -11.89
N PHE A 10 2.45 42.25 -11.47
CA PHE A 10 2.88 43.36 -12.30
C PHE A 10 4.40 43.61 -12.16
N SER A 11 5.23 42.82 -12.80
CA SER A 11 6.68 43.02 -12.78
C SER A 11 7.18 44.07 -13.75
N LYS A 12 6.33 44.59 -14.66
CA LYS A 12 6.71 45.63 -15.68
C LYS A 12 5.52 46.52 -15.99
N LEU A 13 5.21 47.47 -15.11
CA LEU A 13 4.28 48.57 -15.43
C LEU A 13 5.01 49.64 -16.25
N LEU A 14 4.48 49.97 -17.43
CA LEU A 14 4.92 51.12 -18.18
C LEU A 14 4.31 52.38 -17.55
N ILE A 15 5.12 53.13 -16.83
CA ILE A 15 4.70 54.40 -16.22
C ILE A 15 4.76 55.49 -17.30
N LEU A 16 3.59 56.13 -17.54
CA LEU A 16 3.43 57.18 -18.53
C LEU A 16 3.49 58.61 -17.93
N GLY A 17 3.08 58.76 -16.68
CA GLY A 17 3.12 60.00 -15.95
C GLY A 17 3.03 59.78 -14.44
N ILE A 18 3.60 60.69 -13.66
CA ILE A 18 3.57 60.73 -12.21
C ILE A 18 3.26 62.17 -11.75
N THR A 19 2.36 62.32 -10.79
CA THR A 19 2.09 63.59 -10.14
C THR A 19 1.73 63.36 -8.65
N GLU A 20 1.87 64.41 -7.83
CA GLU A 20 1.52 64.38 -6.41
C GLU A 20 0.28 65.27 -6.18
N ASP A 21 -0.65 64.82 -5.35
CA ASP A 21 -1.81 65.64 -4.92
C ASP A 21 -1.52 66.47 -3.65
N GLU A 22 -2.50 67.19 -3.19
CA GLU A 22 -2.38 68.05 -1.98
C GLU A 22 -2.21 67.25 -0.68
N ASN A 23 -2.67 65.99 -0.68
CA ASN A 23 -2.55 65.06 0.46
C ASN A 23 -1.23 64.26 0.41
N LYS A 24 -0.31 64.63 -0.51
CA LYS A 24 0.95 63.92 -0.75
C LYS A 24 0.75 62.47 -1.24
N SER A 25 -0.41 62.13 -1.78
CA SER A 25 -0.61 60.87 -2.47
C SER A 25 -0.03 60.96 -3.87
N ILE A 26 0.58 59.87 -4.32
CA ILE A 26 1.20 59.80 -5.64
C ILE A 26 0.22 59.19 -6.65
N TRP A 27 -0.01 59.92 -7.74
CA TRP A 27 -0.84 59.47 -8.83
C TRP A 27 0.07 59.04 -10.01
N ILE A 28 -0.19 57.85 -10.54
CA ILE A 28 0.60 57.22 -11.59
C ILE A 28 -0.32 56.82 -12.74
N SER A 29 -0.11 57.32 -13.93
CA SER A 29 -0.78 56.80 -15.12
C SER A 29 0.10 55.75 -15.79
N THR A 30 -0.55 54.61 -16.17
CA THR A 30 0.07 53.46 -16.82
C THR A 30 -0.60 53.19 -18.17
N GLY A 31 -0.17 52.16 -18.91
CA GLY A 31 -0.81 51.77 -20.18
C GLY A 31 -2.19 51.10 -20.03
N GLY A 32 -2.73 50.99 -18.82
CA GLY A 32 -4.02 50.32 -18.60
C GLY A 32 -4.80 50.80 -17.38
N GLU A 33 -4.19 51.57 -16.48
CA GLU A 33 -4.83 52.00 -15.23
C GLU A 33 -4.25 53.32 -14.75
N LEU A 34 -5.07 54.07 -14.00
CA LEU A 34 -4.62 55.19 -13.19
C LEU A 34 -4.52 54.70 -11.73
N ILE A 35 -3.33 54.87 -11.14
CA ILE A 35 -3.03 54.32 -9.81
C ILE A 35 -2.83 55.48 -8.84
N ASN A 36 -3.50 55.43 -7.70
CA ASN A 36 -3.24 56.30 -6.57
C ASN A 36 -2.53 55.52 -5.47
N VAL A 37 -1.35 55.98 -5.07
CA VAL A 37 -0.52 55.41 -4.02
C VAL A 37 -0.61 56.33 -2.79
N VAL A 38 -1.29 55.87 -1.74
CA VAL A 38 -1.40 56.57 -0.49
C VAL A 38 -0.38 56.03 0.50
N LEU A 39 0.48 56.90 0.98
CA LEU A 39 1.46 56.58 2.01
C LEU A 39 0.83 56.79 3.38
N SER A 40 0.81 55.80 4.21
CA SER A 40 0.44 55.87 5.61
C SER A 40 1.54 55.23 6.48
N VAL A 41 1.63 55.60 7.73
CA VAL A 41 2.57 55.04 8.69
C VAL A 41 1.75 54.13 9.63
N ASP A 42 2.14 52.90 9.78
CA ASP A 42 1.50 52.00 10.73
C ASP A 42 1.82 52.46 12.15
N SER A 43 0.79 52.72 12.93
CA SER A 43 0.89 53.21 14.30
C SER A 43 1.61 52.25 15.25
N LYS A 44 1.71 50.99 14.91
CA LYS A 44 2.31 49.94 15.77
C LYS A 44 3.79 49.64 15.38
N THR A 45 4.10 49.67 14.08
CA THR A 45 5.41 49.25 13.58
C THR A 45 6.27 50.43 13.13
N GLU A 46 5.71 51.65 13.08
CA GLU A 46 6.34 52.88 12.52
C GLU A 46 6.86 52.71 11.07
N GLN A 47 6.46 51.63 10.42
CA GLN A 47 6.88 51.35 9.03
C GLN A 47 5.88 52.01 8.05
N PRO A 48 6.39 52.50 6.88
CA PRO A 48 5.54 53.00 5.84
C PRO A 48 4.69 51.90 5.23
N VAL A 49 3.37 52.12 5.19
CA VAL A 49 2.42 51.23 4.53
C VAL A 49 1.88 51.94 3.30
N PHE A 50 2.05 51.30 2.15
CA PHE A 50 1.55 51.78 0.87
C PHE A 50 0.20 51.13 0.58
N ARG A 51 -0.83 51.96 0.36
CA ARG A 51 -2.12 51.53 -0.16
C ARG A 51 -2.26 52.01 -1.58
N CYS A 52 -2.54 51.09 -2.51
CA CYS A 52 -2.68 51.37 -3.92
C CYS A 52 -4.14 51.18 -4.33
N TYR A 53 -4.71 52.25 -4.90
CA TYR A 53 -6.05 52.25 -5.48
C TYR A 53 -5.92 52.34 -6.99
N THR A 54 -6.58 51.43 -7.70
CA THR A 54 -6.51 51.38 -9.19
C THR A 54 -7.86 51.77 -9.77
N TYR A 55 -7.80 52.67 -10.76
CA TYR A 55 -8.96 53.18 -11.48
C TYR A 55 -8.83 52.85 -12.97
N ASN A 56 -9.93 52.42 -13.57
CA ASN A 56 -10.05 52.09 -14.97
C ASN A 56 -11.30 52.70 -15.62
N ASP A 57 -11.67 52.27 -16.81
CA ASP A 57 -12.85 52.71 -17.53
C ASP A 57 -14.17 52.49 -16.72
N LYS A 58 -14.24 51.42 -15.91
CA LYS A 58 -15.38 51.12 -15.06
C LYS A 58 -15.55 52.07 -13.89
N ASP A 59 -14.52 52.79 -13.52
CA ASP A 59 -14.55 53.88 -12.53
C ASP A 59 -14.92 55.24 -13.12
N GLY A 60 -15.23 55.28 -14.41
CA GLY A 60 -15.64 56.48 -15.08
C GLY A 60 -14.49 57.18 -15.83
N LEU A 61 -13.35 56.57 -15.97
CA LEU A 61 -12.31 57.07 -16.83
C LEU A 61 -12.70 56.86 -18.31
N GLN A 62 -12.36 57.86 -19.19
CA GLN A 62 -12.71 57.82 -20.63
C GLN A 62 -12.14 56.60 -21.36
N SER A 63 -10.92 56.22 -21.04
CA SER A 63 -10.23 55.01 -21.41
C SER A 63 -8.95 54.92 -20.58
N CYS A 64 -8.28 53.81 -20.60
CA CYS A 64 -7.02 53.62 -19.87
C CYS A 64 -5.79 53.74 -20.79
N ASP A 65 -5.97 54.15 -22.06
CA ASP A 65 -4.89 54.42 -23.00
C ASP A 65 -4.37 55.86 -22.81
N PHE A 66 -3.65 56.11 -21.75
CA PHE A 66 -3.12 57.41 -21.40
C PHE A 66 -1.92 57.78 -22.26
N ASN A 67 -1.82 59.07 -22.60
CA ASN A 67 -0.66 59.59 -23.31
C ASN A 67 0.52 59.85 -22.36
N GLN A 68 1.72 59.65 -22.85
CA GLN A 68 2.92 59.91 -22.08
C GLN A 68 2.98 61.39 -21.64
N ARG A 69 3.31 61.62 -20.34
CA ARG A 69 3.38 62.95 -19.71
C ARG A 69 2.07 63.73 -19.70
N SER A 70 0.93 63.10 -19.91
CA SER A 70 -0.40 63.75 -19.91
C SER A 70 -1.01 63.88 -18.53
N LEU A 71 -0.38 63.37 -17.49
CA LEU A 71 -0.84 63.43 -16.09
C LEU A 71 -0.25 64.68 -15.40
N LYS A 72 -1.10 65.60 -14.97
CA LYS A 72 -0.69 66.85 -14.31
C LYS A 72 -1.65 67.30 -13.25
N ARG A 73 -1.17 67.84 -12.12
CA ARG A 73 -1.94 68.61 -11.15
C ARG A 73 -2.02 70.05 -11.58
N LEU A 74 -3.24 70.60 -11.52
CA LEU A 74 -3.54 72.02 -11.74
C LEU A 74 -3.35 72.86 -10.47
N HIS A 75 -3.29 74.18 -10.61
CA HIS A 75 -3.23 75.12 -9.47
C HIS A 75 -4.47 75.07 -8.58
N THR A 76 -5.58 74.56 -9.11
CA THR A 76 -6.85 74.33 -8.38
C THR A 76 -6.83 73.09 -7.48
N GLY A 77 -5.73 72.30 -7.48
CA GLY A 77 -5.61 71.01 -6.81
C GLY A 77 -6.22 69.86 -7.60
N GLU A 78 -6.89 70.10 -8.69
CA GLU A 78 -7.45 69.07 -9.58
C GLU A 78 -6.35 68.33 -10.33
N ILE A 79 -6.55 67.07 -10.62
CA ILE A 79 -5.69 66.27 -11.47
C ILE A 79 -6.36 66.12 -12.85
N VAL A 80 -5.57 66.27 -13.86
CA VAL A 80 -5.95 66.07 -15.25
C VAL A 80 -5.06 64.95 -15.84
N VAL A 81 -5.70 64.01 -16.52
CA VAL A 81 -5.00 62.96 -17.27
C VAL A 81 -5.61 62.83 -18.66
N GLY A 82 -4.76 62.91 -19.69
CA GLY A 82 -5.16 62.84 -21.09
C GLY A 82 -4.84 61.50 -21.71
N GLY A 83 -5.69 61.02 -22.60
CA GLY A 83 -5.54 59.78 -23.32
C GLY A 83 -6.08 59.89 -24.75
N LEU A 84 -6.15 58.76 -25.46
CA LEU A 84 -6.55 58.69 -26.86
C LEU A 84 -7.98 59.22 -27.12
N TYR A 85 -8.88 59.03 -26.17
CA TYR A 85 -10.29 59.36 -26.34
C TYR A 85 -10.76 60.60 -25.57
N GLY A 86 -9.81 61.45 -25.13
CA GLY A 86 -10.10 62.69 -24.47
C GLY A 86 -9.30 62.89 -23.18
N LEU A 87 -9.87 63.61 -22.22
CA LEU A 87 -9.22 63.86 -20.95
C LEU A 87 -10.19 63.64 -19.76
N ASN A 88 -9.67 63.18 -18.66
CA ASN A 88 -10.33 63.13 -17.39
C ASN A 88 -9.81 64.28 -16.49
N ARG A 89 -10.73 64.95 -15.80
CA ARG A 89 -10.44 65.97 -14.79
C ARG A 89 -11.20 65.65 -13.52
N PHE A 90 -10.50 65.57 -12.40
CA PHE A 90 -11.11 65.22 -11.16
C PHE A 90 -10.38 65.85 -9.95
N GLN A 91 -11.11 66.03 -8.87
CA GLN A 91 -10.56 66.48 -7.60
C GLN A 91 -10.27 65.28 -6.72
N PRO A 92 -9.00 64.96 -6.34
CA PRO A 92 -8.65 63.80 -5.55
C PRO A 92 -9.41 63.70 -4.24
N GLY A 93 -9.64 64.85 -3.56
CA GLY A 93 -10.37 64.91 -2.28
C GLY A 93 -11.87 64.60 -2.37
N ASN A 94 -12.45 64.56 -3.59
CA ASN A 94 -13.87 64.24 -3.80
C ASN A 94 -14.10 62.73 -4.05
N ILE A 95 -13.03 61.97 -4.20
CA ILE A 95 -13.13 60.51 -4.41
C ILE A 95 -13.61 59.85 -3.10
N LYS A 96 -14.78 59.21 -3.16
CA LYS A 96 -15.36 58.51 -2.05
C LYS A 96 -14.98 57.02 -2.12
N TYR A 97 -14.32 56.53 -1.08
CA TYR A 97 -14.02 55.13 -0.96
C TYR A 97 -15.17 54.37 -0.35
N ASN A 98 -15.50 53.19 -0.92
CA ASN A 98 -16.44 52.27 -0.32
C ASN A 98 -15.77 51.60 0.88
N ARG A 99 -16.23 51.91 2.09
CA ARG A 99 -15.74 51.35 3.35
C ARG A 99 -16.58 50.19 3.85
N THR A 100 -17.61 49.80 3.09
CA THR A 100 -18.47 48.66 3.46
C THR A 100 -17.61 47.38 3.34
N LEU A 101 -17.55 46.65 4.45
CA LEU A 101 -16.80 45.40 4.50
C LEU A 101 -17.62 44.28 3.87
N PRO A 102 -17.11 43.58 2.87
CA PRO A 102 -17.84 42.54 2.18
C PRO A 102 -17.96 41.28 3.04
N LYS A 103 -19.15 40.65 3.01
CA LYS A 103 -19.37 39.32 3.55
C LYS A 103 -19.35 38.29 2.45
N VAL A 104 -18.70 37.16 2.72
CA VAL A 104 -18.64 36.02 1.80
C VAL A 104 -19.63 34.98 2.22
N MET A 105 -20.32 34.37 1.25
CA MET A 105 -21.18 33.21 1.43
C MET A 105 -20.84 32.12 0.42
N PHE A 106 -21.03 30.87 0.83
CA PHE A 106 -20.90 29.74 -0.06
C PHE A 106 -22.19 29.56 -0.87
N THR A 107 -22.04 29.52 -2.20
CA THR A 107 -23.18 29.52 -3.13
C THR A 107 -23.44 28.18 -3.78
N GLY A 108 -22.44 27.31 -3.83
CA GLY A 108 -22.59 26.00 -4.45
C GLY A 108 -21.44 25.05 -4.12
N PHE A 109 -21.75 23.78 -4.27
CA PHE A 109 -20.81 22.68 -4.11
C PHE A 109 -20.91 21.74 -5.31
N GLN A 110 -19.79 21.40 -5.89
CA GLN A 110 -19.73 20.49 -7.04
C GLN A 110 -18.87 19.28 -6.71
N LEU A 111 -19.28 18.13 -7.21
CA LEU A 111 -18.47 16.90 -7.25
C LEU A 111 -18.19 16.54 -8.71
N PHE A 112 -16.93 16.33 -9.05
CA PHE A 112 -16.51 16.00 -10.41
C PHE A 112 -17.09 16.97 -11.47
N ASN A 113 -17.15 18.27 -11.13
CA ASN A 113 -17.74 19.35 -11.92
C ASN A 113 -19.28 19.26 -12.12
N GLU A 114 -19.98 18.41 -11.37
CA GLU A 114 -21.45 18.36 -11.35
C GLU A 114 -21.99 18.98 -10.07
N ASP A 115 -23.04 19.82 -10.18
CA ASP A 115 -23.65 20.48 -9.03
C ASP A 115 -24.30 19.47 -8.08
N VAL A 116 -23.96 19.57 -6.81
CA VAL A 116 -24.57 18.78 -5.74
C VAL A 116 -25.88 19.44 -5.32
N LYS A 117 -26.99 18.75 -5.54
CA LYS A 117 -28.33 19.21 -5.17
C LYS A 117 -28.65 18.84 -3.74
N VAL A 118 -29.31 19.76 -3.03
CA VAL A 118 -29.81 19.54 -1.67
C VAL A 118 -30.78 18.37 -1.64
N GLY A 119 -30.63 17.47 -0.66
CA GLY A 119 -31.49 16.30 -0.48
C GLY A 119 -31.23 15.13 -1.44
N LYS A 120 -30.36 15.29 -2.44
CA LYS A 120 -30.04 14.21 -3.39
C LYS A 120 -28.94 13.30 -2.85
N GLU A 121 -29.10 12.00 -3.06
CA GLU A 121 -28.07 11.02 -2.71
C GLU A 121 -26.99 10.90 -3.78
N TYR A 122 -25.74 10.86 -3.31
CA TYR A 122 -24.55 10.63 -4.12
C TYR A 122 -23.76 9.46 -3.50
N ALA A 123 -23.66 8.36 -4.22
CA ALA A 123 -23.04 7.11 -3.75
C ALA A 123 -23.59 6.62 -2.39
N GLY A 124 -24.92 6.67 -2.22
CA GLY A 124 -25.62 6.20 -1.02
C GLY A 124 -25.61 7.14 0.17
N ARG A 125 -25.25 8.43 -0.05
CA ARG A 125 -25.25 9.47 1.00
C ARG A 125 -25.81 10.79 0.48
N VAL A 126 -26.54 11.48 1.32
CA VAL A 126 -26.92 12.88 1.10
C VAL A 126 -25.75 13.74 1.57
N ILE A 127 -25.13 14.48 0.63
CA ILE A 127 -23.98 15.35 0.90
C ILE A 127 -24.43 16.68 1.49
N LEU A 128 -25.45 17.29 0.88
CA LEU A 128 -26.06 18.53 1.34
C LEU A 128 -27.48 18.24 1.84
N LYS A 129 -27.71 18.41 3.13
CA LYS A 129 -29.04 18.28 3.72
C LYS A 129 -29.84 19.57 3.60
N GLU A 130 -29.15 20.70 3.61
CA GLU A 130 -29.65 22.08 3.60
C GLU A 130 -28.85 22.89 2.58
N ALA A 131 -29.19 24.12 2.35
CA ALA A 131 -28.41 25.03 1.51
C ALA A 131 -26.99 25.18 2.05
N LEU A 132 -26.00 25.31 1.15
CA LEU A 132 -24.59 25.28 1.53
C LEU A 132 -24.20 26.40 2.52
N ASN A 133 -24.86 27.56 2.47
CA ASN A 133 -24.65 28.67 3.38
C ASN A 133 -25.15 28.39 4.81
N GLU A 134 -26.01 27.38 5.00
CA GLU A 134 -26.54 26.92 6.29
C GLU A 134 -25.86 25.65 6.77
N THR A 135 -25.09 25.02 5.88
CA THR A 135 -24.35 23.75 6.12
C THR A 135 -23.02 24.07 6.80
N GLU A 136 -22.83 23.59 8.01
CA GLU A 136 -21.56 23.75 8.74
C GLU A 136 -20.50 22.70 8.30
N GLU A 137 -20.96 21.51 7.90
CA GLU A 137 -20.10 20.37 7.61
C GLU A 137 -20.55 19.60 6.37
N VAL A 138 -19.61 19.34 5.47
CA VAL A 138 -19.78 18.48 4.29
C VAL A 138 -18.95 17.22 4.47
N VAL A 139 -19.60 16.03 4.41
CA VAL A 139 -18.95 14.75 4.58
C VAL A 139 -18.85 14.04 3.23
N LEU A 140 -17.63 13.79 2.78
CA LEU A 140 -17.31 13.14 1.51
C LEU A 140 -16.77 11.72 1.73
N ALA A 141 -17.17 10.80 0.86
CA ALA A 141 -16.55 9.48 0.81
C ALA A 141 -15.14 9.56 0.18
N TYR A 142 -14.25 8.64 0.49
CA TYR A 142 -12.89 8.57 -0.08
C TYR A 142 -12.85 8.69 -1.61
N LYS A 143 -13.84 8.11 -2.31
CA LYS A 143 -13.93 8.19 -3.77
C LYS A 143 -14.37 9.54 -4.31
N GLN A 144 -14.93 10.42 -3.46
CA GLN A 144 -15.42 11.75 -3.80
C GLN A 144 -14.33 12.79 -3.59
N ASN A 145 -13.16 12.56 -4.16
CA ASN A 145 -11.93 13.30 -3.89
C ASN A 145 -11.67 14.48 -4.84
N VAL A 146 -12.63 14.81 -5.72
CA VAL A 146 -12.61 15.99 -6.59
C VAL A 146 -13.85 16.80 -6.31
N PHE A 147 -13.69 17.93 -5.66
CA PHE A 147 -14.80 18.81 -5.35
C PHE A 147 -14.44 20.27 -5.58
N THR A 148 -15.46 21.07 -5.89
CA THR A 148 -15.35 22.51 -6.10
C THR A 148 -16.34 23.20 -5.17
N VAL A 149 -15.86 24.23 -4.49
CA VAL A 149 -16.70 25.12 -3.67
C VAL A 149 -16.84 26.45 -4.38
N LEU A 150 -18.08 26.88 -4.58
CA LEU A 150 -18.41 28.16 -5.15
C LEU A 150 -18.77 29.14 -4.02
N PHE A 151 -18.34 30.37 -4.16
CA PHE A 151 -18.60 31.42 -3.18
C PHE A 151 -18.86 32.74 -3.86
N ALA A 152 -19.57 33.62 -3.20
CA ALA A 152 -19.82 34.97 -3.67
C ALA A 152 -19.75 35.96 -2.49
N SER A 153 -19.56 37.24 -2.81
CA SER A 153 -19.59 38.34 -1.85
C SER A 153 -20.86 39.17 -2.06
N ASP A 154 -21.35 39.79 -1.01
CA ASP A 154 -22.42 40.77 -1.04
C ASP A 154 -21.99 42.14 -1.55
N ASN A 155 -20.75 42.25 -2.09
CA ASN A 155 -20.27 43.48 -2.71
C ASN A 155 -20.81 43.60 -4.15
N PHE A 156 -21.84 44.45 -4.35
CA PHE A 156 -22.44 44.70 -5.66
C PHE A 156 -21.86 45.95 -6.34
N VAL A 157 -20.95 46.67 -5.68
CA VAL A 157 -20.28 47.83 -6.26
C VAL A 157 -18.98 47.35 -6.91
N LEU A 158 -18.93 47.38 -8.26
CA LEU A 158 -17.82 46.91 -9.04
C LEU A 158 -17.38 45.47 -8.62
N PRO A 159 -18.22 44.46 -8.74
CA PRO A 159 -17.98 43.13 -8.24
C PRO A 159 -16.75 42.48 -8.88
N GLU A 160 -16.41 42.89 -10.09
CA GLU A 160 -15.19 42.41 -10.81
C GLU A 160 -13.87 42.88 -10.16
N LYS A 161 -13.89 43.90 -9.31
CA LYS A 161 -12.72 44.34 -8.53
C LYS A 161 -12.61 43.62 -7.17
N THR A 162 -13.64 42.85 -6.78
CA THR A 162 -13.61 42.06 -5.55
C THR A 162 -12.53 40.98 -5.65
N GLN A 163 -11.62 40.98 -4.69
CA GLN A 163 -10.61 39.93 -4.59
C GLN A 163 -10.99 38.96 -3.48
N TYR A 164 -10.89 37.66 -3.80
CA TYR A 164 -11.16 36.60 -2.82
C TYR A 164 -9.85 35.97 -2.36
N PHE A 165 -9.76 35.74 -1.09
CA PHE A 165 -8.67 35.03 -0.45
C PHE A 165 -9.24 33.76 0.20
N TYR A 166 -8.59 32.64 -0.02
CA TYR A 166 -9.04 31.38 0.53
C TYR A 166 -7.87 30.60 1.14
N LYS A 167 -8.19 29.79 2.12
CA LYS A 167 -7.27 28.92 2.82
C LYS A 167 -7.99 27.65 3.21
N LEU A 168 -7.38 26.49 2.97
CA LEU A 168 -7.87 25.21 3.45
C LEU A 168 -6.97 24.74 4.62
N GLU A 169 -7.43 24.96 5.85
CA GLU A 169 -6.72 24.51 7.04
C GLU A 169 -6.62 22.98 7.04
N GLY A 170 -5.45 22.48 7.35
CA GLY A 170 -5.08 21.05 7.20
C GLY A 170 -4.45 20.69 5.86
N PHE A 171 -4.45 21.63 4.89
CA PHE A 171 -3.81 21.41 3.58
C PHE A 171 -2.78 22.50 3.25
N ASN A 172 -3.12 23.78 3.40
CA ASN A 172 -2.20 24.90 3.16
C ASN A 172 -2.20 25.87 4.34
N GLU A 173 -1.03 26.44 4.63
CA GLU A 173 -0.85 27.38 5.74
C GLU A 173 -1.13 28.83 5.34
N ASN A 174 -0.85 29.19 4.11
CA ASN A 174 -0.94 30.56 3.60
C ASN A 174 -2.27 30.80 2.89
N TRP A 175 -2.72 32.08 2.96
CA TRP A 175 -3.86 32.55 2.17
C TRP A 175 -3.46 32.59 0.68
N LEU A 176 -4.30 32.02 -0.16
CA LEU A 176 -4.21 32.07 -1.60
C LEU A 176 -5.22 33.05 -2.16
N THR A 177 -4.87 33.69 -3.26
CA THR A 177 -5.76 34.63 -3.95
C THR A 177 -6.45 33.93 -5.11
N SER A 178 -7.76 34.03 -5.19
CA SER A 178 -8.52 33.61 -6.37
C SER A 178 -8.45 34.72 -7.41
N MET A 179 -8.28 34.35 -8.69
CA MET A 179 -8.41 35.31 -9.79
C MET A 179 -9.83 35.87 -9.82
N SER A 180 -9.98 37.16 -10.12
CA SER A 180 -11.23 37.92 -10.04
C SER A 180 -12.44 37.29 -10.78
N ASP A 181 -12.18 36.50 -11.82
CA ASP A 181 -13.24 35.86 -12.63
C ASP A 181 -13.66 34.48 -12.11
N MET A 182 -12.92 33.92 -11.14
CA MET A 182 -13.20 32.57 -10.61
C MET A 182 -13.64 32.65 -9.14
N HIS A 183 -14.95 32.74 -8.94
CA HIS A 183 -15.58 32.68 -7.60
C HIS A 183 -15.70 31.24 -7.11
N ARG A 184 -14.66 30.43 -7.32
CA ARG A 184 -14.63 29.00 -6.97
C ARG A 184 -13.22 28.51 -6.66
N VAL A 185 -13.15 27.48 -5.86
CA VAL A 185 -11.90 26.76 -5.59
C VAL A 185 -12.13 25.26 -5.74
N THR A 186 -11.21 24.61 -6.44
CA THR A 186 -11.27 23.17 -6.67
C THR A 186 -10.12 22.48 -5.95
N TYR A 187 -10.44 21.42 -5.23
CA TYR A 187 -9.49 20.54 -4.59
C TYR A 187 -9.59 19.15 -5.19
N THR A 188 -8.44 18.52 -5.36
CA THR A 188 -8.33 17.19 -5.93
C THR A 188 -7.44 16.32 -5.05
N ASN A 189 -7.83 15.06 -4.88
CA ASN A 189 -7.01 14.03 -4.23
C ASN A 189 -6.52 14.39 -2.82
N LEU A 190 -7.39 15.01 -2.01
CA LEU A 190 -7.08 15.23 -0.60
C LEU A 190 -7.07 13.91 0.18
N ALA A 191 -6.16 13.80 1.14
CA ALA A 191 -6.10 12.64 2.03
C ALA A 191 -7.35 12.55 2.94
N PRO A 192 -7.71 11.37 3.45
CA PRO A 192 -8.73 11.27 4.49
C PRO A 192 -8.39 12.12 5.70
N GLY A 193 -9.35 12.93 6.15
CA GLY A 193 -9.12 13.86 7.25
C GLY A 193 -10.21 14.94 7.34
N THR A 194 -10.01 15.86 8.26
CA THR A 194 -10.88 17.01 8.46
C THR A 194 -10.16 18.27 8.04
N TYR A 195 -10.82 19.06 7.20
CA TYR A 195 -10.33 20.31 6.65
C TYR A 195 -11.33 21.43 6.93
N ILE A 196 -10.85 22.66 7.05
CA ILE A 196 -11.72 23.85 7.20
C ILE A 196 -11.38 24.82 6.07
N LEU A 197 -12.29 24.97 5.11
CA LEU A 197 -12.17 25.98 4.08
C LEU A 197 -12.58 27.32 4.65
N LYS A 198 -11.68 28.29 4.63
CA LYS A 198 -11.91 29.67 5.01
C LYS A 198 -11.81 30.56 3.80
N VAL A 199 -12.79 31.44 3.61
CA VAL A 199 -12.81 32.39 2.49
C VAL A 199 -13.13 33.77 3.04
N LYS A 200 -12.40 34.79 2.55
CA LYS A 200 -12.65 36.19 2.79
C LYS A 200 -12.52 36.99 1.50
N ALA A 201 -13.12 38.15 1.45
CA ALA A 201 -13.08 39.01 0.29
C ALA A 201 -12.65 40.43 0.66
N THR A 202 -12.14 41.18 -0.34
CA THR A 202 -12.04 42.64 -0.27
C THR A 202 -13.12 43.24 -1.14
N ASN A 203 -13.55 44.47 -0.77
CA ASN A 203 -14.40 45.25 -1.66
C ASN A 203 -13.59 45.83 -2.84
N SER A 204 -14.27 46.63 -3.70
CA SER A 204 -13.65 47.28 -4.88
C SER A 204 -12.51 48.22 -4.52
N ASP A 205 -12.46 48.78 -3.33
CA ASP A 205 -11.44 49.70 -2.84
C ASP A 205 -10.37 49.02 -1.95
N GLY A 206 -10.36 47.66 -1.87
CA GLY A 206 -9.34 46.90 -1.19
C GLY A 206 -9.56 46.77 0.35
N TYR A 207 -10.72 47.22 0.89
CA TYR A 207 -11.02 46.95 2.29
C TYR A 207 -11.45 45.51 2.50
N ALA A 208 -10.67 44.78 3.31
CA ALA A 208 -10.94 43.37 3.61
C ALA A 208 -12.07 43.19 4.60
N GLY A 209 -12.96 42.25 4.34
CA GLY A 209 -13.95 41.79 5.28
C GLY A 209 -13.30 41.23 6.54
N THR A 210 -13.90 41.53 7.71
CA THR A 210 -13.44 41.01 9.00
C THR A 210 -13.97 39.62 9.27
N GLU A 211 -15.10 39.27 8.66
CA GLU A 211 -15.75 37.96 8.82
C GLU A 211 -15.22 36.99 7.75
N GLU A 212 -14.77 35.81 8.24
CA GLU A 212 -14.36 34.72 7.37
C GLU A 212 -15.53 33.74 7.23
N ALA A 213 -15.92 33.43 5.99
CA ALA A 213 -16.82 32.30 5.75
C ALA A 213 -16.02 30.98 5.94
N SER A 214 -16.56 30.09 6.76
CA SER A 214 -15.91 28.80 7.05
C SER A 214 -16.82 27.63 6.71
N LEU A 215 -16.27 26.60 6.07
CA LEU A 215 -16.93 25.34 5.74
C LEU A 215 -16.06 24.18 6.15
N LYS A 216 -16.56 23.33 7.04
CA LYS A 216 -15.86 22.11 7.45
C LYS A 216 -16.08 21.01 6.41
N ILE A 217 -14.99 20.39 5.95
CA ILE A 217 -15.01 19.31 4.95
C ILE A 217 -14.33 18.10 5.55
N VAL A 218 -15.06 16.99 5.66
CA VAL A 218 -14.58 15.73 6.21
C VAL A 218 -14.50 14.69 5.09
N ILE A 219 -13.32 14.18 4.85
CA ILE A 219 -13.08 13.09 3.90
C ILE A 219 -12.89 11.80 4.68
N LEU A 220 -13.83 10.87 4.50
CA LEU A 220 -13.83 9.60 5.20
C LEU A 220 -12.71 8.69 4.68
N PRO A 221 -12.06 7.91 5.56
CA PRO A 221 -11.09 6.93 5.14
C PRO A 221 -11.75 5.80 4.34
N PRO A 222 -11.01 5.16 3.40
CA PRO A 222 -11.46 3.97 2.71
C PRO A 222 -11.64 2.81 3.70
N PHE A 223 -12.46 1.81 3.34
CA PHE A 223 -12.80 0.69 4.22
C PHE A 223 -11.57 -0.09 4.71
N TRP A 224 -10.48 -0.14 3.91
CA TRP A 224 -9.24 -0.83 4.28
C TRP A 224 -8.35 -0.07 5.27
N MET A 225 -8.66 1.21 5.56
CA MET A 225 -8.00 2.04 6.59
C MET A 225 -8.86 2.21 7.85
N THR A 226 -9.93 1.44 7.98
CA THR A 226 -10.77 1.48 9.18
C THR A 226 -10.13 0.64 10.30
N PRO A 227 -10.40 0.92 11.58
CA PRO A 227 -9.89 0.12 12.70
C PRO A 227 -10.21 -1.37 12.57
N TRP A 228 -11.38 -1.70 12.04
CA TRP A 228 -11.80 -3.09 11.78
C TRP A 228 -10.91 -3.78 10.73
N ALA A 229 -10.49 -3.06 9.68
CA ALA A 229 -9.58 -3.62 8.68
C ALA A 229 -8.23 -3.98 9.29
N TYR A 230 -7.69 -3.14 10.18
CA TYR A 230 -6.43 -3.44 10.89
C TYR A 230 -6.56 -4.67 11.80
N ILE A 231 -7.71 -4.88 12.47
CA ILE A 231 -7.96 -6.10 13.25
C ILE A 231 -7.93 -7.33 12.34
N VAL A 232 -8.59 -7.26 11.17
CA VAL A 232 -8.57 -8.36 10.19
C VAL A 232 -7.15 -8.64 9.69
N TYR A 233 -6.36 -7.61 9.39
CA TYR A 233 -4.97 -7.77 8.97
C TYR A 233 -4.11 -8.42 10.07
N ALA A 234 -4.27 -8.00 11.32
CA ALA A 234 -3.58 -8.61 12.46
C ALA A 234 -3.93 -10.10 12.60
N LEU A 235 -5.21 -10.47 12.48
CA LEU A 235 -5.65 -11.87 12.52
C LEU A 235 -5.09 -12.70 11.37
N LEU A 236 -5.05 -12.13 10.16
CA LEU A 236 -4.45 -12.80 8.99
C LEU A 236 -2.95 -13.05 9.19
N ILE A 237 -2.21 -12.06 9.71
CA ILE A 237 -0.78 -12.21 10.00
C ILE A 237 -0.55 -13.32 11.03
N VAL A 238 -1.31 -13.32 12.15
CA VAL A 238 -1.25 -14.37 13.18
C VAL A 238 -1.58 -15.74 12.58
N GLY A 239 -2.60 -15.81 11.71
CA GLY A 239 -2.97 -17.04 11.01
C GLY A 239 -1.84 -17.59 10.13
N VAL A 240 -1.22 -16.73 9.32
CA VAL A 240 -0.10 -17.12 8.45
C VAL A 240 1.11 -17.57 9.25
N VAL A 241 1.45 -16.86 10.33
CA VAL A 241 2.57 -17.24 11.22
C VAL A 241 2.28 -18.58 11.89
N SER A 242 1.09 -18.77 12.45
CA SER A 242 0.68 -20.02 13.09
C SER A 242 0.69 -21.20 12.12
N PHE A 243 0.18 -21.01 10.90
CA PHE A 243 0.21 -22.01 9.84
C PHE A 243 1.65 -22.37 9.43
N SER A 244 2.51 -21.37 9.28
CA SER A 244 3.92 -21.57 8.96
C SER A 244 4.64 -22.38 10.04
N LEU A 245 4.46 -22.02 11.31
CA LEU A 245 5.01 -22.76 12.44
C LEU A 245 4.50 -24.20 12.49
N TYR A 246 3.19 -24.41 12.30
CA TYR A 246 2.60 -25.73 12.22
C TYR A 246 3.18 -26.57 11.06
N ALA A 247 3.34 -25.97 9.89
CA ALA A 247 3.93 -26.64 8.73
C ALA A 247 5.38 -27.06 8.96
N VAL A 248 6.18 -26.19 9.60
CA VAL A 248 7.57 -26.49 9.97
C VAL A 248 7.61 -27.65 10.99
N GLN A 249 6.83 -27.58 12.06
CA GLN A 249 6.76 -28.65 13.06
C GLN A 249 6.33 -29.99 12.46
N ARG A 250 5.35 -29.97 11.55
CA ARG A 250 4.89 -31.17 10.85
C ARG A 250 6.00 -31.78 9.99
N ARG A 251 6.78 -30.95 9.27
CA ARG A 251 7.94 -31.40 8.47
C ARG A 251 9.02 -32.05 9.36
N GLU A 252 9.34 -31.43 10.48
CA GLU A 252 10.33 -31.97 11.42
C GLU A 252 9.88 -33.29 12.05
N ARG A 253 8.61 -33.41 12.46
CA ARG A 253 8.05 -34.69 12.95
C ARG A 253 8.10 -35.79 11.89
N ASN A 254 7.79 -35.46 10.64
CA ASN A 254 7.85 -36.44 9.56
C ASN A 254 9.29 -36.90 9.28
N LYS A 255 10.25 -35.99 9.25
CA LYS A 255 11.68 -36.32 9.11
C LYS A 255 12.16 -37.22 10.25
N PHE A 256 11.76 -36.92 11.48
CA PHE A 256 12.12 -37.74 12.65
C PHE A 256 11.55 -39.16 12.54
N ARG A 257 10.29 -39.31 12.13
CA ARG A 257 9.66 -40.63 11.91
C ARG A 257 10.37 -41.43 10.81
N ILE A 258 10.71 -40.80 9.70
CA ILE A 258 11.44 -41.45 8.61
C ILE A 258 12.79 -41.97 9.11
N ARG A 259 13.57 -41.16 9.81
CA ARG A 259 14.86 -41.58 10.39
C ARG A 259 14.72 -42.76 11.36
N GLN A 260 13.71 -42.75 12.22
CA GLN A 260 13.45 -43.90 13.11
C GLN A 260 13.16 -45.19 12.34
N ILE A 261 12.34 -45.10 11.27
CA ILE A 261 12.01 -46.27 10.44
C ILE A 261 13.26 -46.78 9.75
N GLU A 262 14.13 -45.90 9.22
CA GLU A 262 15.38 -46.26 8.59
C GLU A 262 16.35 -46.90 9.58
N GLU A 263 16.52 -46.36 10.76
CA GLU A 263 17.36 -46.94 11.82
C GLU A 263 16.86 -48.31 12.27
N ASP A 264 15.54 -48.49 12.45
CA ASP A 264 14.96 -49.75 12.82
C ASP A 264 15.10 -50.82 11.70
N ALA A 265 14.93 -50.42 10.43
CA ALA A 265 15.15 -51.25 9.29
C ALA A 265 16.62 -51.70 9.23
N LYS A 266 17.60 -50.79 9.41
CA LYS A 266 19.01 -51.10 9.44
C LYS A 266 19.38 -52.08 10.57
N LYS A 267 18.87 -51.87 11.78
CA LYS A 267 19.10 -52.79 12.90
C LYS A 267 18.55 -54.19 12.63
N ARG A 268 17.37 -54.30 12.00
CA ARG A 268 16.79 -55.59 11.61
C ARG A 268 17.66 -56.28 10.58
N GLU A 269 18.18 -55.57 9.61
CA GLU A 269 19.04 -56.11 8.60
C GLU A 269 20.36 -56.59 9.20
N GLU A 270 21.02 -55.79 10.06
CA GLU A 270 22.25 -56.19 10.77
C GLU A 270 22.03 -57.46 11.64
N LEU A 271 20.92 -57.52 12.36
CA LEU A 271 20.56 -58.71 13.13
C LEU A 271 20.34 -59.93 12.23
N SER A 272 19.69 -59.74 11.08
CA SER A 272 19.51 -60.83 10.11
C SER A 272 20.85 -61.34 9.55
N GLN A 273 21.73 -60.43 9.20
CA GLN A 273 23.06 -60.76 8.72
C GLN A 273 23.93 -61.46 9.78
N MET A 274 23.87 -61.00 11.04
CA MET A 274 24.56 -61.67 12.16
C MET A 274 24.06 -63.07 12.37
N LYS A 275 22.73 -63.29 12.39
CA LYS A 275 22.10 -64.61 12.51
C LYS A 275 22.56 -65.54 11.37
N PHE A 276 22.61 -65.01 10.13
CA PHE A 276 23.07 -65.79 8.97
C PHE A 276 24.53 -66.24 9.11
N ARG A 277 25.43 -65.32 9.45
CA ARG A 277 26.86 -65.62 9.68
C ARG A 277 27.04 -66.67 10.79
N PHE A 278 26.29 -66.51 11.88
CA PHE A 278 26.35 -67.50 13.00
C PHE A 278 25.95 -68.90 12.54
N PHE A 279 24.84 -69.07 11.88
CA PHE A 279 24.40 -70.37 11.41
C PHE A 279 25.32 -70.98 10.36
N THR A 280 25.85 -70.14 9.46
CA THR A 280 26.82 -70.61 8.44
C THR A 280 28.08 -71.14 9.10
N ASN A 281 28.64 -70.40 10.05
CA ASN A 281 29.85 -70.78 10.77
C ASN A 281 29.64 -72.05 11.60
N VAL A 282 28.56 -72.08 12.38
CA VAL A 282 28.22 -73.28 13.20
C VAL A 282 28.06 -74.52 12.33
N SER A 283 27.42 -74.41 11.17
CA SER A 283 27.21 -75.55 10.29
C SER A 283 28.53 -76.01 9.66
N HIS A 284 29.45 -75.13 9.30
CA HIS A 284 30.80 -75.50 8.84
C HIS A 284 31.61 -76.19 9.95
N GLU A 285 31.57 -75.63 11.16
CA GLU A 285 32.29 -76.18 12.29
C GLU A 285 31.74 -77.54 12.79
N LEU A 286 30.42 -77.80 12.61
CA LEU A 286 29.84 -79.09 12.90
C LEU A 286 30.03 -80.13 11.80
N ARG A 287 30.06 -79.68 10.51
CA ARG A 287 30.25 -80.62 9.37
C ARG A 287 31.63 -81.26 9.38
N THR A 288 32.66 -80.49 9.69
CA THR A 288 34.06 -80.99 9.68
C THR A 288 34.29 -82.13 10.66
N PRO A 289 33.94 -82.05 11.98
CA PRO A 289 34.14 -83.19 12.89
C PRO A 289 33.26 -84.37 12.55
N LEU A 290 31.99 -84.10 12.10
CA LEU A 290 31.08 -85.16 11.69
C LEU A 290 31.62 -85.95 10.50
N THR A 291 32.19 -85.26 9.48
CA THR A 291 32.86 -85.93 8.31
C THR A 291 34.09 -86.72 8.76
N LEU A 292 34.88 -86.15 9.69
CA LEU A 292 36.05 -86.86 10.25
C LEU A 292 35.68 -88.11 11.10
N ILE A 293 34.47 -88.20 11.63
CA ILE A 293 33.91 -89.34 12.35
C ILE A 293 33.33 -90.36 11.35
N ILE A 294 32.56 -89.91 10.36
CA ILE A 294 31.86 -90.76 9.40
C ILE A 294 32.88 -91.49 8.51
N SER A 295 33.92 -90.85 8.03
CA SER A 295 34.92 -91.45 7.09
C SER A 295 35.67 -92.62 7.70
N PRO A 296 36.24 -92.55 8.93
CA PRO A 296 36.86 -93.77 9.55
C PRO A 296 35.86 -94.85 9.88
N MET A 297 34.61 -94.48 10.29
CA MET A 297 33.56 -95.49 10.56
C MET A 297 33.18 -96.22 9.29
N GLU A 298 33.12 -95.58 8.15
CA GLU A 298 32.88 -96.22 6.82
C GLU A 298 34.00 -97.19 6.40
N SER A 299 35.24 -96.79 6.71
CA SER A 299 36.41 -97.65 6.47
C SER A 299 36.40 -98.89 7.38
N MET A 300 36.15 -98.67 8.67
CA MET A 300 36.07 -99.76 9.67
C MET A 300 34.98 -100.75 9.34
N MET A 301 33.81 -100.29 8.88
CA MET A 301 32.66 -101.12 8.50
C MET A 301 33.02 -102.12 7.36
N LYS A 302 33.98 -101.73 6.48
CA LYS A 302 34.46 -102.61 5.36
C LYS A 302 35.42 -103.69 5.85
N GLU A 303 36.10 -103.43 6.95
CA GLU A 303 37.21 -104.36 7.41
C GLU A 303 36.76 -105.31 8.56
N ILE A 304 35.65 -105.00 9.24
CA ILE A 304 35.20 -105.77 10.40
C ILE A 304 34.30 -106.92 9.99
N THR A 305 34.73 -108.18 10.42
CA THR A 305 34.04 -109.42 10.14
C THR A 305 33.18 -109.90 11.30
N ASP A 306 33.27 -109.28 12.49
CA ASP A 306 32.43 -109.58 13.68
C ASP A 306 31.09 -108.90 13.52
N GLU A 307 30.01 -109.70 13.47
CA GLU A 307 28.65 -109.36 13.19
C GLU A 307 28.04 -108.40 14.32
N LYS A 308 28.44 -108.63 15.60
CA LYS A 308 28.02 -107.78 16.72
C LYS A 308 28.65 -106.39 16.69
N LEU A 309 29.95 -106.33 16.33
CA LEU A 309 30.68 -105.10 16.26
C LEU A 309 30.29 -104.29 15.00
N HIS A 310 30.00 -104.98 13.91
CA HIS A 310 29.49 -104.41 12.70
C HIS A 310 28.13 -103.72 12.90
N GLY A 311 27.19 -104.37 13.63
CA GLY A 311 25.87 -103.79 13.94
C GLY A 311 25.96 -102.48 14.81
N LYS A 312 26.90 -102.46 15.78
CA LYS A 312 27.13 -101.26 16.59
C LYS A 312 27.68 -100.05 15.76
N LEU A 313 28.67 -100.33 14.91
CA LEU A 313 29.26 -99.36 14.03
C LEU A 313 28.23 -98.85 13.04
N GLN A 314 27.41 -99.72 12.48
CA GLN A 314 26.33 -99.32 11.54
C GLN A 314 25.33 -98.41 12.20
N LEU A 315 24.97 -98.63 13.52
CA LEU A 315 24.11 -97.74 14.26
C LEU A 315 24.78 -96.37 14.46
N MET A 316 26.02 -96.33 14.85
CA MET A 316 26.77 -95.08 15.07
C MET A 316 26.90 -94.33 13.75
N TYR A 317 27.24 -94.95 12.64
CA TYR A 317 27.31 -94.42 11.31
C TYR A 317 25.98 -93.76 10.90
N ARG A 318 24.84 -94.48 11.06
CA ARG A 318 23.53 -93.94 10.72
C ARG A 318 23.22 -92.70 11.55
N ASN A 319 23.55 -92.70 12.84
CA ASN A 319 23.33 -91.58 13.70
C ASN A 319 24.21 -90.34 13.27
N ALA A 320 25.47 -90.56 12.96
CA ALA A 320 26.34 -89.50 12.50
C ALA A 320 25.89 -88.95 11.11
N GLN A 321 25.45 -89.79 10.20
CA GLN A 321 24.84 -89.37 8.92
C GLN A 321 23.52 -88.56 9.14
N ARG A 322 22.71 -89.04 10.09
CA ARG A 322 21.47 -88.32 10.43
C ARG A 322 21.77 -86.93 10.99
N LEU A 323 22.77 -86.76 11.84
CA LEU A 323 23.23 -85.46 12.33
C LEU A 323 23.78 -84.58 11.20
N LEU A 324 24.55 -85.09 10.28
CA LEU A 324 25.06 -84.35 9.12
C LEU A 324 23.90 -83.86 8.24
N ASN A 325 22.92 -84.73 8.00
CA ASN A 325 21.73 -84.35 7.23
C ASN A 325 20.91 -83.25 7.94
N LEU A 326 20.75 -83.33 9.25
CA LEU A 326 20.09 -82.27 10.02
C LEU A 326 20.82 -80.92 9.94
N VAL A 327 22.16 -80.91 10.02
CA VAL A 327 23.02 -79.71 9.82
C VAL A 327 22.82 -79.14 8.42
N ASN A 328 22.84 -80.00 7.37
CA ASN A 328 22.58 -79.55 6.00
C ASN A 328 21.17 -79.03 5.80
N GLN A 329 20.13 -79.67 6.35
CA GLN A 329 18.76 -79.20 6.30
C GLN A 329 18.57 -77.85 7.02
N LEU A 330 19.29 -77.58 8.10
CA LEU A 330 19.26 -76.33 8.81
C LEU A 330 19.83 -75.21 7.93
N LEU A 331 20.92 -75.45 7.21
CA LEU A 331 21.51 -74.48 6.24
C LEU A 331 20.58 -74.21 5.07
N ASP A 332 20.01 -75.27 4.49
CA ASP A 332 19.13 -75.13 3.32
C ASP A 332 17.83 -74.41 3.68
N PHE A 333 17.25 -74.68 4.86
CA PHE A 333 16.12 -73.94 5.38
C PHE A 333 16.43 -72.47 5.51
N ARG A 334 17.58 -72.10 6.06
CA ARG A 334 17.99 -70.71 6.22
C ARG A 334 18.36 -69.99 4.90
N LYS A 335 18.96 -70.69 3.95
CA LYS A 335 19.18 -70.17 2.61
C LYS A 335 17.86 -69.81 1.90
N ASN A 336 16.86 -70.67 2.06
CA ASN A 336 15.53 -70.45 1.50
C ASN A 336 14.79 -69.30 2.17
N GLU A 337 14.95 -69.11 3.50
CA GLU A 337 14.33 -68.00 4.26
C GLU A 337 14.92 -66.63 3.80
N MET A 338 16.20 -66.54 3.41
CA MET A 338 16.84 -65.32 2.96
C MET A 338 16.75 -65.06 1.45
N ALA A 339 16.81 -66.08 0.64
CA ALA A 339 16.82 -65.92 -0.81
C ALA A 339 15.40 -65.73 -1.41
N GLY A 340 14.35 -65.99 -0.61
CA GLY A 340 13.01 -66.12 -1.15
C GLY A 340 12.89 -67.33 -2.07
N LEU A 341 11.87 -68.13 -1.91
CA LEU A 341 11.59 -69.28 -2.80
C LEU A 341 11.34 -68.74 -4.23
N HIS A 342 12.36 -68.74 -5.05
CA HIS A 342 12.18 -68.62 -6.50
C HIS A 342 11.77 -69.99 -7.05
N LEU A 343 10.47 -70.18 -7.23
CA LEU A 343 9.96 -71.33 -7.94
C LEU A 343 10.28 -71.18 -9.43
N THR A 344 11.22 -71.98 -9.93
CA THR A 344 11.40 -72.20 -11.35
C THR A 344 10.41 -73.25 -11.82
N LEU A 345 9.37 -72.83 -12.46
CA LEU A 345 8.37 -73.71 -13.05
C LEU A 345 8.99 -74.37 -14.29
N SER A 346 8.99 -75.68 -14.37
CA SER A 346 9.31 -76.43 -15.55
C SER A 346 8.12 -77.29 -15.96
N GLU A 347 7.86 -77.38 -17.27
CA GLU A 347 6.86 -78.30 -17.81
C GLU A 347 7.38 -79.71 -17.70
N GLY A 348 6.60 -80.60 -17.12
CA GLY A 348 6.95 -82.01 -16.97
C GLY A 348 5.73 -82.85 -16.66
N ASP A 349 5.81 -84.13 -16.95
CA ASP A 349 4.79 -85.13 -16.65
C ASP A 349 4.79 -85.44 -15.12
N ILE A 350 3.82 -84.88 -14.40
CA ILE A 350 3.66 -85.03 -12.96
C ILE A 350 3.46 -86.50 -12.55
N VAL A 351 2.81 -87.32 -13.43
CA VAL A 351 2.54 -88.73 -13.16
C VAL A 351 3.84 -89.54 -13.22
N ALA A 352 4.72 -89.27 -14.19
CA ALA A 352 6.01 -89.84 -14.26
C ALA A 352 6.94 -89.47 -13.10
N TYR A 353 6.88 -88.20 -12.64
CA TYR A 353 7.60 -87.67 -11.46
C TYR A 353 7.16 -88.33 -10.15
N VAL A 354 5.88 -88.48 -9.89
CA VAL A 354 5.33 -89.08 -8.68
C VAL A 354 5.68 -90.60 -8.68
N ARG A 355 5.61 -91.30 -9.85
CA ARG A 355 6.00 -92.68 -9.98
C ARG A 355 7.49 -92.92 -9.68
N SER A 356 8.35 -92.07 -10.13
CA SER A 356 9.80 -92.14 -9.86
C SER A 356 10.09 -91.83 -8.37
N SER A 357 9.38 -90.93 -7.74
CA SER A 357 9.61 -90.53 -6.35
C SER A 357 9.12 -91.61 -5.36
N VAL A 358 8.07 -92.37 -5.69
CA VAL A 358 7.49 -93.44 -4.80
C VAL A 358 8.42 -94.69 -4.95
N LEU A 359 9.12 -94.91 -6.02
CA LEU A 359 10.07 -96.02 -6.20
C LEU A 359 11.41 -95.82 -5.50
N LEU A 360 11.71 -94.60 -5.01
CA LEU A 360 12.98 -94.25 -4.34
C LEU A 360 12.82 -94.05 -2.81
N SER A 361 11.63 -94.23 -2.23
CA SER A 361 11.36 -94.24 -0.80
C SER A 361 11.16 -95.68 -0.27
#